data_caedc17ebdb41069144adb0ea720a756
#
_entry.id   caedc17ebdb41069144adb0ea720a756
#
_cell.length_a   1.000
_cell.length_b   1.000
_cell.length_c   1.000
_cell.angle_alpha   90.00
_cell.angle_beta   90.00
_cell.angle_gamma   90.00
#
_symmetry.space_group_name_H-M   'P 1'
#
loop_
_entity.id
_entity.type
_entity.pdbx_description
1 polymer ?
#
loop_
_entity_poly.entity_id
_entity_poly.type
_entity_poly.pdbx_seq_one_letter_code
_entity_poly.pdbx_strand_id
1 'polypeptide(L)'
;MDEDEILDVVDRNDNVIGQKKRSKLQKEDSGFRAINVFLLNPKGQIWIPRRAAHKMAFPLCLDMSCGGYVRSGESYEDAFKREVKEELALDVESLPCRLLGYLTPYTDEVSMFMKVYEIRSEQAPKWNPRDFVEAYWLWPHEVLKRIQEGDSGKDDLPRLIRKFYTLS
;
A
#
# COMPACT_ATOMS: atom_id res chain seq x y z
N MET A 1 11.67 8.93 -0.16
CA MET A 1 11.83 7.53 0.22
C MET A 1 13.29 7.17 0.09
N ASP A 2 13.90 6.79 1.18
CA ASP A 2 15.35 6.55 1.26
C ASP A 2 15.66 5.14 0.73
N GLU A 3 16.48 5.06 -0.31
CA GLU A 3 16.90 3.76 -0.89
C GLU A 3 17.70 2.91 0.10
N ASP A 4 18.28 3.55 1.13
CA ASP A 4 19.06 2.88 2.17
C ASP A 4 18.28 2.55 3.44
N GLU A 5 16.95 2.60 3.40
CA GLU A 5 16.13 2.12 4.52
C GLU A 5 16.53 0.71 4.93
N ILE A 6 16.64 0.50 6.23
CA ILE A 6 16.89 -0.84 6.78
C ILE A 6 15.55 -1.48 7.14
N LEU A 7 15.32 -2.67 6.62
CA LEU A 7 14.10 -3.42 6.82
C LEU A 7 14.37 -4.66 7.65
N ASP A 8 13.43 -5.03 8.51
CA ASP A 8 13.50 -6.31 9.20
C ASP A 8 13.19 -7.43 8.21
N VAL A 9 14.00 -8.48 8.25
CA VAL A 9 13.71 -9.74 7.55
C VAL A 9 12.97 -10.64 8.51
N VAL A 10 11.89 -11.24 8.06
CA VAL A 10 11.05 -12.10 8.90
C VAL A 10 10.98 -13.52 8.37
N ASP A 11 10.73 -14.46 9.28
CA ASP A 11 10.51 -15.86 8.96
C ASP A 11 9.06 -16.10 8.52
N ARG A 12 8.71 -17.35 8.28
CA ARG A 12 7.36 -17.76 7.87
C ARG A 12 6.26 -17.34 8.88
N ASN A 13 6.62 -17.16 10.14
CA ASN A 13 5.68 -16.81 11.21
C ASN A 13 5.73 -15.31 11.55
N ASP A 14 6.31 -14.49 10.67
CA ASP A 14 6.45 -13.05 10.86
C ASP A 14 7.33 -12.68 12.07
N ASN A 15 8.28 -13.53 12.42
CA ASN A 15 9.27 -13.23 13.46
C ASN A 15 10.54 -12.64 12.82
N VAL A 16 11.08 -11.59 13.41
CA VAL A 16 12.30 -10.95 12.91
C VAL A 16 13.49 -11.90 13.06
N ILE A 17 14.18 -12.17 11.95
CA ILE A 17 15.35 -13.05 11.90
C ILE A 17 16.61 -12.35 11.38
N GLY A 18 16.51 -11.10 10.96
CA GLY A 18 17.63 -10.34 10.44
C GLY A 18 17.20 -9.01 9.91
N GLN A 19 18.10 -8.37 9.18
CA GLN A 19 17.89 -7.06 8.58
C GLN A 19 18.51 -7.02 7.20
N LYS A 20 17.94 -6.19 6.31
CA LYS A 20 18.45 -6.00 4.96
C LYS A 20 18.19 -4.58 4.51
N LYS A 21 19.12 -4.01 3.77
CA LYS A 21 18.91 -2.70 3.14
C LYS A 21 17.90 -2.82 2.01
N ARG A 22 17.01 -1.84 1.89
CA ARG A 22 16.03 -1.81 0.81
C ARG A 22 16.65 -1.92 -0.58
N SER A 23 17.78 -1.26 -0.81
CA SER A 23 18.53 -1.34 -2.07
C SER A 23 19.03 -2.73 -2.44
N LYS A 24 19.03 -3.67 -1.50
CA LYS A 24 19.48 -5.05 -1.68
C LYS A 24 18.33 -6.04 -1.87
N LEU A 25 17.07 -5.58 -1.91
CA LEU A 25 15.92 -6.43 -2.13
C LEU A 25 15.93 -7.01 -3.54
N GLN A 26 15.52 -8.27 -3.63
CA GLN A 26 15.34 -8.95 -4.90
C GLN A 26 13.85 -9.18 -5.15
N LYS A 27 13.49 -9.37 -6.40
CA LYS A 27 12.08 -9.48 -6.81
C LYS A 27 11.35 -10.64 -6.13
N GLU A 28 12.05 -11.72 -5.85
CA GLU A 28 11.51 -12.93 -5.22
C GLU A 28 11.47 -12.86 -3.68
N ASP A 29 12.04 -11.82 -3.08
CA ASP A 29 12.04 -11.67 -1.62
C ASP A 29 10.62 -11.42 -1.11
N SER A 30 10.16 -12.23 -0.17
CA SER A 30 8.83 -12.11 0.46
C SER A 30 8.87 -12.01 1.99
N GLY A 31 10.05 -12.17 2.59
CA GLY A 31 10.25 -12.12 4.05
C GLY A 31 10.37 -10.69 4.59
N PHE A 32 9.50 -9.80 4.16
CA PHE A 32 9.44 -8.40 4.58
C PHE A 32 8.03 -8.02 4.97
N ARG A 33 7.91 -6.88 5.65
CA ARG A 33 6.63 -6.33 6.09
C ARG A 33 6.30 -5.05 5.34
N ALA A 34 5.05 -4.90 4.98
CA ALA A 34 4.53 -3.68 4.36
C ALA A 34 3.19 -3.29 4.99
N ILE A 35 2.80 -2.04 4.78
CA ILE A 35 1.43 -1.59 5.00
C ILE A 35 0.85 -1.12 3.68
N ASN A 36 -0.43 -1.28 3.53
CA ASN A 36 -1.20 -0.76 2.42
C ASN A 36 -2.45 -0.06 2.95
N VAL A 37 -2.85 1.01 2.30
CA VAL A 37 -3.95 1.85 2.76
C VAL A 37 -4.90 2.15 1.62
N PHE A 38 -6.20 2.08 1.90
CA PHE A 38 -7.24 2.57 1.02
C PHE A 38 -7.93 3.77 1.66
N LEU A 39 -7.94 4.88 0.95
CA LEU A 39 -8.62 6.11 1.36
C LEU A 39 -9.96 6.17 0.63
N LEU A 40 -11.05 6.22 1.38
CA LEU A 40 -12.41 6.26 0.84
C LEU A 40 -13.06 7.62 1.13
N ASN A 41 -13.82 8.11 0.14
CA ASN A 41 -14.69 9.27 0.34
C ASN A 41 -16.07 8.82 0.89
N PRO A 42 -16.96 9.75 1.26
CA PRO A 42 -18.28 9.40 1.80
C PRO A 42 -19.17 8.57 0.85
N LYS A 43 -18.92 8.64 -0.45
CA LYS A 43 -19.66 7.84 -1.42
C LYS A 43 -19.20 6.37 -1.46
N GLY A 44 -18.00 6.06 -0.94
CA GLY A 44 -17.41 4.74 -1.02
C GLY A 44 -16.45 4.56 -2.19
N GLN A 45 -16.10 5.63 -2.88
CA GLN A 45 -15.05 5.59 -3.90
C GLN A 45 -13.69 5.58 -3.23
N ILE A 46 -12.74 4.88 -3.84
CA ILE A 46 -11.37 4.76 -3.37
C ILE A 46 -10.50 5.77 -4.11
N TRP A 47 -9.61 6.44 -3.38
CA TRP A 47 -8.60 7.28 -3.98
C TRP A 47 -7.48 6.40 -4.55
N ILE A 48 -7.36 6.39 -5.87
CA ILE A 48 -6.42 5.54 -6.60
C ILE A 48 -5.40 6.41 -7.34
N PRO A 49 -4.15 6.45 -6.85
CA PRO A 49 -3.09 7.21 -7.50
C PRO A 49 -2.39 6.40 -8.59
N ARG A 50 -1.71 7.11 -9.48
CA ARG A 50 -0.76 6.54 -10.43
C ARG A 50 0.66 6.86 -9.97
N ARG A 51 1.47 5.84 -9.82
CA ARG A 51 2.86 5.95 -9.36
C ARG A 51 3.69 6.80 -10.32
N ALA A 52 4.63 7.56 -9.77
CA ALA A 52 5.55 8.38 -10.56
C ALA A 52 6.42 7.52 -11.48
N ALA A 53 6.80 8.10 -12.62
CA ALA A 53 7.57 7.40 -13.66
C ALA A 53 8.97 6.98 -13.20
N HIS A 54 9.56 7.71 -12.24
CA HIS A 54 10.92 7.42 -11.75
C HIS A 54 10.97 6.32 -10.69
N LYS A 55 9.82 5.82 -10.23
CA LYS A 55 9.79 4.71 -9.25
C LYS A 55 10.43 3.47 -9.84
N MET A 56 11.30 2.81 -9.08
CA MET A 56 11.98 1.60 -9.54
C MET A 56 11.01 0.42 -9.66
N ALA A 57 10.05 0.33 -8.75
CA ALA A 57 9.03 -0.71 -8.78
C ALA A 57 7.71 -0.15 -9.32
N PHE A 58 7.11 -0.85 -10.29
CA PHE A 58 5.80 -0.53 -10.84
C PHE A 58 5.62 0.94 -11.27
N PRO A 59 6.56 1.52 -12.07
CA PRO A 59 6.40 2.91 -12.53
C PRO A 59 5.12 3.06 -13.35
N LEU A 60 4.43 4.19 -13.18
CA LEU A 60 3.19 4.55 -13.87
C LEU A 60 2.03 3.58 -13.68
N CYS A 61 2.10 2.69 -12.70
CA CYS A 61 1.00 1.79 -12.36
C CYS A 61 0.01 2.46 -11.39
N LEU A 62 -1.26 2.10 -11.50
CA LEU A 62 -2.24 2.39 -10.45
C LEU A 62 -1.83 1.66 -9.18
N ASP A 63 -2.06 2.29 -8.03
CA ASP A 63 -1.62 1.77 -6.74
C ASP A 63 -2.74 1.89 -5.69
N MET A 64 -2.56 1.21 -4.56
CA MET A 64 -3.30 1.51 -3.35
C MET A 64 -3.12 2.99 -3.02
N SER A 65 -4.01 3.54 -2.22
CA SER A 65 -3.95 4.98 -1.88
C SER A 65 -2.61 5.38 -1.27
N CYS A 66 -2.03 4.49 -0.47
CA CYS A 66 -0.75 4.69 0.18
C CYS A 66 -0.16 3.34 0.54
N GLY A 67 1.15 3.25 0.60
CA GLY A 67 1.81 2.01 1.02
C GLY A 67 3.31 2.19 1.16
N GLY A 68 3.92 1.27 1.89
CA GLY A 68 5.36 1.26 2.06
C GLY A 68 5.83 0.14 2.97
N TYR A 69 7.13 -0.01 3.03
CA TYR A 69 7.75 -1.01 3.89
C TYR A 69 7.71 -0.59 5.36
N VAL A 70 7.59 -1.58 6.22
CA VAL A 70 7.83 -1.40 7.66
C VAL A 70 9.34 -1.41 7.88
N ARG A 71 9.88 -0.33 8.43
CA ARG A 71 11.31 -0.19 8.72
C ARG A 71 11.71 -1.04 9.92
N SER A 72 12.99 -1.36 10.01
CA SER A 72 13.53 -2.05 11.18
C SER A 72 13.18 -1.31 12.46
N GLY A 73 12.61 -2.03 13.43
CA GLY A 73 12.19 -1.46 14.71
C GLY A 73 10.83 -0.79 14.72
N GLU A 74 10.19 -0.59 13.56
CA GLU A 74 8.82 -0.09 13.52
C GLU A 74 7.81 -1.22 13.71
N SER A 75 6.66 -0.89 14.30
CA SER A 75 5.46 -1.71 14.20
C SER A 75 4.74 -1.45 12.87
N TYR A 76 3.81 -2.32 12.48
CA TYR A 76 2.93 -2.04 11.34
C TYR A 76 2.19 -0.72 11.53
N GLU A 77 1.72 -0.43 12.74
CA GLU A 77 0.97 0.79 13.02
C GLU A 77 1.84 2.05 12.88
N ASP A 78 3.09 2.01 13.34
CA ASP A 78 4.04 3.11 13.17
C ASP A 78 4.29 3.39 11.69
N ALA A 79 4.50 2.35 10.89
CA ALA A 79 4.69 2.48 9.45
C ALA A 79 3.45 3.06 8.77
N PHE A 80 2.26 2.63 9.18
CA PHE A 80 0.99 3.15 8.68
C PHE A 80 0.89 4.67 8.92
N LYS A 81 1.11 5.12 10.15
CA LYS A 81 1.07 6.54 10.49
C LYS A 81 2.09 7.36 9.70
N ARG A 82 3.31 6.84 9.60
CA ARG A 82 4.41 7.51 8.90
C ARG A 82 4.13 7.64 7.41
N GLU A 83 3.78 6.56 6.74
CA GLU A 83 3.56 6.55 5.29
C GLU A 83 2.37 7.43 4.89
N VAL A 84 1.29 7.40 5.64
CA VAL A 84 0.11 8.24 5.37
C VAL A 84 0.47 9.72 5.50
N LYS A 85 1.28 10.08 6.48
CA LYS A 85 1.73 11.46 6.65
C LYS A 85 2.68 11.88 5.51
N GLU A 86 3.62 11.03 5.14
CA GLU A 86 4.60 11.32 4.08
C GLU A 86 3.97 11.42 2.69
N GLU A 87 3.11 10.47 2.34
CA GLU A 87 2.56 10.38 0.99
C GLU A 87 1.28 11.21 0.79
N LEU A 88 0.42 11.31 1.81
CA LEU A 88 -0.91 11.92 1.70
C LEU A 88 -1.08 13.20 2.53
N ALA A 89 -0.12 13.54 3.36
CA ALA A 89 -0.19 14.66 4.31
C ALA A 89 -1.43 14.60 5.22
N LEU A 90 -1.83 13.39 5.61
CA LEU A 90 -2.96 13.15 6.52
C LEU A 90 -2.47 12.69 7.88
N ASP A 91 -3.22 13.08 8.91
CA ASP A 91 -3.04 12.60 10.28
C ASP A 91 -4.08 11.53 10.58
N VAL A 92 -3.63 10.28 10.71
CA VAL A 92 -4.52 9.14 10.94
C VAL A 92 -5.24 9.22 12.29
N GLU A 93 -4.72 9.97 13.26
CA GLU A 93 -5.35 10.11 14.56
C GLU A 93 -6.56 11.06 14.53
N SER A 94 -6.67 11.89 13.49
CA SER A 94 -7.79 12.82 13.31
C SER A 94 -8.88 12.30 12.37
N LEU A 95 -8.72 11.10 11.80
CA LEU A 95 -9.63 10.53 10.81
C LEU A 95 -10.14 9.15 11.22
N PRO A 96 -11.35 8.78 10.79
CA PRO A 96 -11.82 7.40 10.97
C PRO A 96 -10.91 6.43 10.22
N CYS A 97 -10.30 5.51 10.96
CA CYS A 97 -9.40 4.50 10.44
C CYS A 97 -9.76 3.13 10.98
N ARG A 98 -9.53 2.09 10.19
CA ARG A 98 -9.67 0.71 10.67
C ARG A 98 -8.69 -0.22 9.97
N LEU A 99 -8.30 -1.27 10.68
CA LEU A 99 -7.55 -2.38 10.09
C LEU A 99 -8.53 -3.28 9.33
N LEU A 100 -8.28 -3.47 8.03
CA LEU A 100 -9.08 -4.37 7.19
C LEU A 100 -8.63 -5.83 7.35
N GLY A 101 -7.32 -6.05 7.43
CA GLY A 101 -6.80 -7.40 7.58
C GLY A 101 -5.28 -7.46 7.67
N TYR A 102 -4.83 -8.62 8.09
CA TYR A 102 -3.42 -9.02 8.10
C TYR A 102 -3.27 -10.18 7.11
N LEU A 103 -2.38 -10.01 6.14
CA LEU A 103 -2.19 -10.97 5.05
C LEU A 103 -0.74 -11.45 5.00
N THR A 104 -0.56 -12.68 4.56
CA THR A 104 0.78 -13.27 4.40
C THR A 104 0.95 -13.86 3.01
N PRO A 105 2.20 -13.94 2.49
CA PRO A 105 2.47 -14.58 1.21
C PRO A 105 2.09 -16.06 1.17
N TYR A 106 1.99 -16.69 2.34
CA TYR A 106 1.75 -18.12 2.45
C TYR A 106 0.27 -18.50 2.43
N THR A 107 -0.62 -17.57 2.78
CA THR A 107 -2.06 -17.83 2.91
C THR A 107 -2.92 -16.99 1.98
N ASP A 108 -2.41 -15.86 1.48
CA ASP A 108 -3.23 -14.87 0.79
C ASP A 108 -2.73 -14.50 -0.62
N GLU A 109 -1.69 -15.15 -1.09
CA GLU A 109 -1.11 -14.91 -2.43
C GLU A 109 -0.65 -13.46 -2.67
N VAL A 110 -0.28 -12.76 -1.60
CA VAL A 110 0.29 -11.41 -1.67
C VAL A 110 1.81 -11.44 -1.70
N SER A 111 2.43 -10.33 -2.08
CA SER A 111 3.88 -10.26 -2.32
C SER A 111 4.73 -10.37 -1.04
N MET A 112 4.19 -9.97 0.11
CA MET A 112 4.89 -9.97 1.39
C MET A 112 3.88 -9.92 2.54
N PHE A 113 4.38 -10.03 3.78
CA PHE A 113 3.54 -9.81 4.97
C PHE A 113 3.01 -8.38 4.95
N MET A 114 1.72 -8.21 5.18
CA MET A 114 1.14 -6.86 5.16
C MET A 114 -0.06 -6.71 6.08
N LYS A 115 -0.20 -5.51 6.64
CA LYS A 115 -1.47 -5.06 7.20
C LYS A 115 -2.09 -4.04 6.26
N VAL A 116 -3.39 -4.17 6.05
CA VAL A 116 -4.16 -3.32 5.15
C VAL A 116 -5.14 -2.51 5.98
N TYR A 117 -5.11 -1.20 5.80
CA TYR A 117 -5.92 -0.24 6.56
C TYR A 117 -6.86 0.53 5.63
N GLU A 118 -7.95 1.01 6.20
CA GLU A 118 -8.88 1.91 5.53
C GLU A 118 -8.94 3.23 6.29
N ILE A 119 -8.90 4.33 5.56
CA ILE A 119 -9.13 5.68 6.08
C ILE A 119 -10.34 6.26 5.36
N ARG A 120 -11.18 7.02 6.06
CA ARG A 120 -12.28 7.77 5.47
C ARG A 120 -12.03 9.25 5.59
N SER A 121 -12.20 9.98 4.48
CA SER A 121 -12.04 11.43 4.44
C SER A 121 -12.99 12.04 3.42
N GLU A 122 -13.53 13.20 3.75
CA GLU A 122 -14.38 13.98 2.84
C GLU A 122 -13.58 14.72 1.78
N GLN A 123 -12.29 14.90 2.02
CA GLN A 123 -11.43 15.71 1.16
C GLN A 123 -10.36 14.84 0.50
N ALA A 124 -9.99 15.21 -0.73
CA ALA A 124 -8.85 14.64 -1.40
C ALA A 124 -7.56 14.96 -0.62
N PRO A 125 -6.61 14.01 -0.54
CA PRO A 125 -5.35 14.25 0.16
C PRO A 125 -4.48 15.26 -0.60
N LYS A 126 -3.59 15.90 0.13
CA LYS A 126 -2.50 16.69 -0.46
C LYS A 126 -1.33 15.72 -0.71
N TRP A 127 -1.43 15.00 -1.80
CA TRP A 127 -0.46 13.96 -2.11
C TRP A 127 0.89 14.52 -2.56
N ASN A 128 1.93 13.73 -2.32
CA ASN A 128 3.29 14.11 -2.65
C ASN A 128 3.56 13.86 -4.15
N PRO A 129 3.86 14.91 -4.94
CA PRO A 129 4.12 14.74 -6.37
C PRO A 129 5.39 13.94 -6.70
N ARG A 130 6.25 13.70 -5.72
CA ARG A 130 7.39 12.78 -5.88
C ARG A 130 6.95 11.33 -5.95
N ASP A 131 5.82 11.00 -5.35
CA ASP A 131 5.31 9.63 -5.29
C ASP A 131 4.31 9.33 -6.39
N PHE A 132 3.48 10.31 -6.77
CA PHE A 132 2.36 10.12 -7.70
C PHE A 132 2.31 11.22 -8.76
N VAL A 133 1.84 10.86 -9.97
CA VAL A 133 1.67 11.81 -11.08
C VAL A 133 0.22 12.25 -11.28
N GLU A 134 -0.72 11.42 -10.88
CA GLU A 134 -2.15 11.70 -10.98
C GLU A 134 -2.92 10.81 -10.02
N ALA A 135 -4.20 11.10 -9.79
CA ALA A 135 -5.05 10.30 -8.92
C ALA A 135 -6.52 10.43 -9.33
N TYR A 136 -7.29 9.42 -8.97
CA TYR A 136 -8.71 9.29 -9.31
C TYR A 136 -9.52 8.83 -8.12
N TRP A 137 -10.77 9.29 -8.01
CA TRP A 137 -11.77 8.65 -7.16
C TRP A 137 -12.51 7.61 -7.98
N LEU A 138 -12.34 6.33 -7.65
CA LEU A 138 -12.91 5.21 -8.41
C LEU A 138 -13.69 4.27 -7.50
N TRP A 139 -14.79 3.75 -8.03
CA TRP A 139 -15.46 2.62 -7.41
C TRP A 139 -14.58 1.38 -7.49
N PRO A 140 -14.68 0.43 -6.54
CA PRO A 140 -13.88 -0.80 -6.62
C PRO A 140 -13.98 -1.52 -7.96
N HIS A 141 -15.18 -1.64 -8.53
CA HIS A 141 -15.37 -2.28 -9.83
C HIS A 141 -14.70 -1.52 -10.98
N GLU A 142 -14.61 -0.20 -10.89
CA GLU A 142 -13.93 0.61 -11.91
C GLU A 142 -12.42 0.39 -11.91
N VAL A 143 -11.82 0.21 -10.72
CA VAL A 143 -10.39 -0.12 -10.60
C VAL A 143 -10.11 -1.44 -11.31
N LEU A 144 -10.90 -2.47 -11.00
CA LEU A 144 -10.75 -3.80 -11.61
C LEU A 144 -10.98 -3.77 -13.11
N LYS A 145 -11.97 -3.00 -13.56
CA LYS A 145 -12.28 -2.85 -14.99
C LYS A 145 -11.13 -2.20 -15.75
N ARG A 146 -10.55 -1.13 -15.23
CA ARG A 146 -9.40 -0.45 -15.85
C ARG A 146 -8.23 -1.40 -16.03
N ILE A 147 -7.89 -2.18 -15.00
CA ILE A 147 -6.80 -3.15 -15.07
C ILE A 147 -7.12 -4.25 -16.08
N GLN A 148 -8.35 -4.75 -16.11
CA GLN A 148 -8.80 -5.77 -17.05
C GLN A 148 -8.74 -5.26 -18.50
N GLU A 149 -9.00 -3.99 -18.73
CA GLU A 149 -8.98 -3.36 -20.05
C GLU A 149 -7.58 -2.91 -20.49
N GLY A 150 -6.53 -3.20 -19.70
CA GLY A 150 -5.14 -3.01 -20.07
C GLY A 150 -4.39 -1.88 -19.36
N ASP A 151 -5.02 -1.15 -18.43
CA ASP A 151 -4.29 -0.20 -17.60
C ASP A 151 -3.37 -0.96 -16.63
N SER A 152 -2.21 -0.40 -16.38
CA SER A 152 -1.23 -1.02 -15.49
C SER A 152 -1.60 -0.80 -14.04
N GLY A 153 -1.65 -1.86 -13.26
CA GLY A 153 -1.85 -1.82 -11.81
C GLY A 153 -0.73 -2.55 -11.09
N LYS A 154 -0.38 -2.05 -9.90
CA LYS A 154 0.53 -2.77 -9.03
C LYS A 154 -0.05 -4.15 -8.71
N ASP A 155 0.81 -5.17 -8.62
CA ASP A 155 0.40 -6.58 -8.57
C ASP A 155 -0.62 -6.92 -7.47
N ASP A 156 -0.43 -6.40 -6.26
CA ASP A 156 -1.34 -6.68 -5.14
C ASP A 156 -2.66 -5.88 -5.20
N LEU A 157 -2.71 -4.81 -6.00
CA LEU A 157 -3.89 -3.92 -6.03
C LEU A 157 -5.19 -4.65 -6.37
N PRO A 158 -5.29 -5.42 -7.46
CA PRO A 158 -6.55 -6.10 -7.76
C PRO A 158 -6.91 -7.16 -6.73
N ARG A 159 -5.94 -7.83 -6.14
CA ARG A 159 -6.18 -8.83 -5.08
C ARG A 159 -6.79 -8.20 -3.84
N LEU A 160 -6.25 -7.08 -3.39
CA LEU A 160 -6.76 -6.37 -2.22
C LEU A 160 -8.15 -5.78 -2.46
N ILE A 161 -8.38 -5.23 -3.66
CA ILE A 161 -9.71 -4.72 -4.03
C ILE A 161 -10.74 -5.85 -3.98
N ARG A 162 -10.44 -7.01 -4.57
CA ARG A 162 -11.35 -8.16 -4.57
C ARG A 162 -11.62 -8.67 -3.16
N LYS A 163 -10.60 -8.71 -2.32
CA LYS A 163 -10.72 -9.24 -0.97
C LYS A 163 -11.58 -8.36 -0.07
N PHE A 164 -11.42 -7.04 -0.14
CA PHE A 164 -12.03 -6.13 0.83
C PHE A 164 -13.20 -5.32 0.31
N TYR A 165 -13.36 -5.17 -1.00
CA TYR A 165 -14.29 -4.21 -1.58
C TYR A 165 -15.24 -4.78 -2.62
N THR A 166 -15.19 -6.06 -2.90
CA THR A 166 -16.16 -6.68 -3.79
C THR A 166 -17.04 -7.65 -3.03
N LEU A 167 -18.32 -7.68 -3.38
CA LEU A 167 -19.24 -8.68 -2.88
C LEU A 167 -18.89 -10.02 -3.53
N SER A 168 -18.67 -11.00 -2.70
CA SER A 168 -18.43 -12.37 -3.16
C SER A 168 -19.73 -13.05 -3.58
#